data_7848200edcb2dcb1267de9f148f00ddf
#
_entry.id   7848200edcb2dcb1267de9f148f00ddf
#
_cell.length_a   1.000
_cell.length_b   1.000
_cell.length_c   1.000
_cell.angle_alpha   90.00
_cell.angle_beta   90.00
_cell.angle_gamma   90.00
#
_symmetry.space_group_name_H-M   'P 1'
#
loop_
_entity.id
_entity.type
_entity.pdbx_description
1 polymer ?
#
loop_
_entity_poly.entity_id
_entity_poly.type
_entity_poly.pdbx_seq_one_letter_code
_entity_poly.pdbx_strand_id
1 'polypeptide(L)'
;MFEVKECKDTEVVKVLFQEYSQIKGAESCFVSFDKELNDLETFYKGGALLVGYEEEKPVACIAIKKMDGGICEAKRLFIKPENRGNGYARIMMNAMIDKAKELGFREITFTTKPSVMQIGYGLYKRMGFEETAEENGIVRMRMTI
;
A
#
# COMPACT_ATOMS: atom_id res chain seq x y z
N MET A 1 -5.99 18.63 8.97
CA MET A 1 -5.74 18.45 7.53
C MET A 1 -4.94 17.16 7.28
N PHE A 2 -5.32 16.40 6.27
CA PHE A 2 -4.62 15.15 5.94
C PHE A 2 -3.42 15.44 5.05
N GLU A 3 -2.27 14.86 5.39
CA GLU A 3 -1.03 15.10 4.67
C GLU A 3 -0.23 13.80 4.52
N VAL A 4 0.29 13.54 3.32
CA VAL A 4 1.09 12.35 3.04
C VAL A 4 2.55 12.73 2.93
N LYS A 5 3.41 11.99 3.63
CA LYS A 5 4.87 12.23 3.61
C LYS A 5 5.60 10.91 3.44
N GLU A 6 6.74 10.96 2.75
CA GLU A 6 7.67 9.85 2.77
C GLU A 6 8.25 9.74 4.18
N CYS A 7 8.13 8.55 4.76
CA CYS A 7 8.52 8.33 6.15
C CYS A 7 9.83 7.55 6.21
N LYS A 8 10.82 8.12 6.87
CA LYS A 8 12.12 7.45 7.10
C LYS A 8 12.20 6.84 8.49
N ASP A 9 11.23 7.17 9.35
CA ASP A 9 11.12 6.58 10.68
C ASP A 9 10.38 5.25 10.57
N THR A 10 11.14 4.17 10.50
CA THR A 10 10.58 2.83 10.33
C THR A 10 9.75 2.36 11.52
N GLU A 11 9.92 2.95 12.70
CA GLU A 11 9.11 2.58 13.87
C GLU A 11 7.64 2.99 13.69
N VAL A 12 7.38 4.17 13.10
CA VAL A 12 6.01 4.60 12.79
C VAL A 12 5.37 3.63 11.80
N VAL A 13 6.10 3.26 10.76
CA VAL A 13 5.62 2.33 9.73
C VAL A 13 5.34 0.95 10.32
N LYS A 14 6.23 0.46 11.18
CA LYS A 14 6.04 -0.83 11.87
C LYS A 14 4.73 -0.89 12.65
N VAL A 15 4.43 0.16 13.40
CA VAL A 15 3.20 0.21 14.20
C VAL A 15 1.97 0.12 13.29
N LEU A 16 1.96 0.86 12.19
CA LEU A 16 0.85 0.83 11.24
C LEU A 16 0.73 -0.54 10.54
N PHE A 17 1.84 -1.14 10.15
CA PHE A 17 1.84 -2.46 9.52
C PHE A 17 1.34 -3.54 10.49
N GLN A 18 1.76 -3.48 11.75
CA GLN A 18 1.31 -4.42 12.77
C GLN A 18 -0.18 -4.28 13.03
N GLU A 19 -0.70 -3.06 13.08
CA GLU A 19 -2.12 -2.81 13.25
C GLU A 19 -2.91 -3.38 12.06
N TYR A 20 -2.42 -3.18 10.82
CA TYR A 20 -3.03 -3.74 9.63
C TYR A 20 -3.08 -5.27 9.70
N SER A 21 -2.00 -5.91 10.16
CA SER A 21 -1.91 -7.37 10.23
C SER A 21 -2.95 -8.00 11.17
N GLN A 22 -3.52 -7.22 12.08
CA GLN A 22 -4.53 -7.69 13.03
C GLN A 22 -5.95 -7.66 12.47
N ILE A 23 -6.15 -7.14 11.26
CA ILE A 23 -7.48 -7.12 10.65
C ILE A 23 -7.91 -8.53 10.29
N LYS A 24 -9.11 -8.92 10.75
CA LYS A 24 -9.67 -10.24 10.49
C LYS A 24 -9.81 -10.48 8.99
N GLY A 25 -9.29 -11.59 8.51
CA GLY A 25 -9.33 -11.96 7.09
C GLY A 25 -8.14 -11.49 6.28
N ALA A 26 -7.25 -10.67 6.86
CA ALA A 26 -6.08 -10.16 6.16
C ALA A 26 -4.86 -11.09 6.26
N GLU A 27 -4.95 -12.20 7.00
CA GLU A 27 -3.81 -13.08 7.30
C GLU A 27 -3.09 -13.56 6.04
N SER A 28 -3.83 -13.88 4.99
CA SER A 28 -3.24 -14.37 3.74
C SER A 28 -2.40 -13.31 3.01
N CYS A 29 -2.56 -12.03 3.38
CA CYS A 29 -1.79 -10.94 2.78
C CYS A 29 -0.44 -10.75 3.46
N PHE A 30 -0.18 -11.43 4.58
CA PHE A 30 1.00 -11.21 5.41
C PHE A 30 1.94 -12.42 5.48
N VAL A 31 2.13 -13.08 4.33
CA VAL A 31 3.11 -14.17 4.21
C VAL A 31 4.52 -13.60 4.38
N SER A 32 5.32 -14.24 5.23
CA SER A 32 6.70 -13.81 5.52
C SER A 32 6.79 -12.40 6.10
N PHE A 33 5.76 -11.97 6.82
CA PHE A 33 5.68 -10.63 7.39
C PHE A 33 6.79 -10.34 8.40
N ASP A 34 7.22 -11.33 9.17
CA ASP A 34 8.30 -11.16 10.16
C ASP A 34 9.60 -10.69 9.50
N LYS A 35 9.93 -11.23 8.35
CA LYS A 35 11.13 -10.84 7.60
C LYS A 35 11.04 -9.39 7.12
N GLU A 36 9.85 -8.99 6.68
CA GLU A 36 9.58 -7.62 6.24
C GLU A 36 9.76 -6.64 7.41
N LEU A 37 9.13 -6.93 8.56
CA LEU A 37 9.18 -6.06 9.74
C LEU A 37 10.59 -5.96 10.33
N ASN A 38 11.37 -7.03 10.28
CA ASN A 38 12.69 -7.04 10.89
C ASN A 38 13.67 -6.09 10.20
N ASP A 39 13.47 -5.81 8.91
CA ASP A 39 14.36 -4.90 8.19
C ASP A 39 13.61 -4.20 7.05
N LEU A 40 12.81 -3.21 7.41
CA LEU A 40 12.01 -2.46 6.44
C LEU A 40 12.87 -1.71 5.43
N GLU A 41 14.01 -1.20 5.85
CA GLU A 41 14.90 -0.47 4.94
C GLU A 41 15.37 -1.36 3.79
N THR A 42 15.82 -2.57 4.10
CA THR A 42 16.28 -3.51 3.08
C THR A 42 15.11 -4.04 2.25
N PHE A 43 14.00 -4.37 2.89
CA PHE A 43 12.84 -4.92 2.19
C PHE A 43 12.28 -3.95 1.15
N TYR A 44 12.26 -2.65 1.46
CA TYR A 44 11.72 -1.62 0.57
C TYR A 44 12.81 -0.77 -0.08
N LYS A 45 14.05 -1.25 -0.12
CA LYS A 45 15.16 -0.55 -0.76
C LYS A 45 14.86 -0.31 -2.24
N GLY A 46 15.05 0.93 -2.67
CA GLY A 46 14.73 1.34 -4.04
C GLY A 46 13.29 1.75 -4.25
N GLY A 47 12.43 1.50 -3.26
CA GLY A 47 11.04 1.95 -3.24
C GLY A 47 10.85 3.08 -2.24
N ALA A 48 9.72 3.07 -1.53
CA ALA A 48 9.42 4.11 -0.54
C ALA A 48 8.37 3.62 0.47
N LEU A 49 8.38 4.27 1.63
CA LEU A 49 7.35 4.11 2.65
C LEU A 49 6.65 5.45 2.81
N LEU A 50 5.33 5.46 2.61
CA LEU A 50 4.53 6.68 2.72
C LEU A 50 3.59 6.57 3.91
N VAL A 51 3.47 7.65 4.67
CA VAL A 51 2.56 7.71 5.82
C VAL A 51 1.63 8.91 5.65
N GLY A 52 0.34 8.69 5.91
CA GLY A 52 -0.65 9.74 5.94
C GLY A 52 -0.89 10.19 7.37
N TYR A 53 -0.86 11.50 7.57
CA TYR A 53 -1.03 12.12 8.89
C TYR A 53 -2.30 12.95 8.90
N GLU A 54 -3.07 12.82 9.98
CA GLU A 54 -4.17 13.72 10.28
C GLU A 54 -3.85 14.44 11.57
N GLU A 55 -3.78 15.78 11.52
CA GLU A 55 -3.40 16.59 12.67
C GLU A 55 -2.12 16.06 13.34
N GLU A 56 -1.11 15.73 12.50
CA GLU A 56 0.20 15.23 12.93
C GLU A 56 0.20 13.81 13.51
N LYS A 57 -0.93 13.12 13.45
CA LYS A 57 -1.02 11.72 13.90
C LYS A 57 -0.95 10.78 12.70
N PRO A 58 -0.12 9.73 12.73
CA PRO A 58 -0.06 8.77 11.64
C PRO A 58 -1.33 7.90 11.66
N VAL A 59 -2.11 7.96 10.57
CA VAL A 59 -3.38 7.24 10.47
C VAL A 59 -3.48 6.36 9.23
N ALA A 60 -2.51 6.43 8.33
CA ALA A 60 -2.53 5.67 7.08
C ALA A 60 -1.12 5.37 6.60
N CYS A 61 -0.97 4.33 5.79
CA CYS A 61 0.32 4.01 5.19
C CYS A 61 0.12 3.34 3.83
N ILE A 62 1.18 3.35 3.02
CA ILE A 62 1.32 2.55 1.83
C ILE A 62 2.81 2.42 1.53
N ALA A 63 3.21 1.27 0.98
CA ALA A 63 4.61 1.02 0.64
C ALA A 63 4.76 0.75 -0.84
N ILE A 64 5.92 1.12 -1.38
CA ILE A 64 6.32 0.83 -2.75
C ILE A 64 7.53 -0.08 -2.68
N LYS A 65 7.39 -1.29 -3.23
CA LYS A 65 8.48 -2.25 -3.30
C LYS A 65 9.03 -2.31 -4.71
N LYS A 66 10.34 -2.12 -4.85
CA LYS A 66 10.99 -2.23 -6.15
C LYS A 66 10.97 -3.68 -6.63
N MET A 67 10.53 -3.88 -7.87
CA MET A 67 10.60 -5.15 -8.58
C MET A 67 11.55 -4.97 -9.77
N ASP A 68 11.78 -6.04 -10.53
CA ASP A 68 12.64 -5.97 -11.71
C ASP A 68 11.92 -5.33 -12.90
N GLY A 69 12.68 -4.81 -13.85
CA GLY A 69 12.16 -4.36 -15.14
C GLY A 69 11.38 -3.05 -15.11
N GLY A 70 11.64 -2.18 -14.15
CA GLY A 70 10.94 -0.90 -14.05
C GLY A 70 9.56 -1.01 -13.45
N ILE A 71 9.27 -2.14 -12.80
CA ILE A 71 7.98 -2.42 -12.15
C ILE A 71 8.15 -2.22 -10.66
N CYS A 72 7.14 -1.65 -10.00
CA CYS A 72 7.07 -1.64 -8.54
C CYS A 72 5.78 -2.30 -8.07
N GLU A 73 5.79 -2.76 -6.83
CA GLU A 73 4.61 -3.35 -6.20
C GLU A 73 4.13 -2.41 -5.09
N ALA A 74 2.85 -2.03 -5.13
CA ALA A 74 2.22 -1.31 -4.04
C ALA A 74 1.79 -2.32 -2.98
N LYS A 75 2.18 -2.07 -1.74
CA LYS A 75 1.92 -2.99 -0.62
C LYS A 75 1.44 -2.21 0.59
N ARG A 76 0.66 -2.88 1.42
CA ARG A 76 0.33 -2.39 2.76
C ARG A 76 -0.44 -1.07 2.78
N LEU A 77 -1.36 -0.89 1.84
CA LEU A 77 -2.31 0.22 1.94
C LEU A 77 -3.22 -0.01 3.14
N PHE A 78 -3.15 0.87 4.10
CA PHE A 78 -3.92 0.77 5.33
C PHE A 78 -4.39 2.15 5.78
N ILE A 79 -5.66 2.24 6.12
CA ILE A 79 -6.25 3.42 6.77
C ILE A 79 -6.80 2.91 8.10
N LYS A 80 -6.46 3.55 9.21
CA LYS A 80 -7.02 3.16 10.50
C LYS A 80 -8.55 3.16 10.43
N PRO A 81 -9.23 2.15 11.02
CA PRO A 81 -10.69 2.05 10.90
C PRO A 81 -11.45 3.32 11.28
N GLU A 82 -11.01 4.02 12.33
CA GLU A 82 -11.65 5.25 12.80
C GLU A 82 -11.47 6.43 11.84
N ASN A 83 -10.57 6.32 10.87
CA ASN A 83 -10.28 7.38 9.90
C ASN A 83 -10.82 7.08 8.50
N ARG A 84 -11.54 5.97 8.34
CA ARG A 84 -12.12 5.57 7.05
C ARG A 84 -13.34 6.42 6.71
N GLY A 85 -13.70 6.43 5.41
CA GLY A 85 -14.85 7.19 4.95
C GLY A 85 -14.54 8.66 4.65
N ASN A 86 -13.27 9.06 4.66
CA ASN A 86 -12.82 10.42 4.40
C ASN A 86 -12.09 10.59 3.07
N GLY A 87 -12.06 9.55 2.23
CA GLY A 87 -11.35 9.60 0.95
C GLY A 87 -9.83 9.43 1.05
N TYR A 88 -9.32 9.03 2.19
CA TYR A 88 -7.87 8.93 2.41
C TYR A 88 -7.21 7.85 1.57
N ALA A 89 -7.92 6.73 1.29
CA ALA A 89 -7.36 5.67 0.45
C ALA A 89 -7.00 6.19 -0.95
N ARG A 90 -7.87 7.01 -1.55
CA ARG A 90 -7.59 7.62 -2.86
C ARG A 90 -6.39 8.55 -2.79
N ILE A 91 -6.31 9.35 -1.72
CA ILE A 91 -5.17 10.27 -1.54
C ILE A 91 -3.87 9.49 -1.39
N MET A 92 -3.88 8.40 -0.60
CA MET A 92 -2.70 7.55 -0.43
C MET A 92 -2.31 6.90 -1.75
N MET A 93 -3.27 6.39 -2.53
CA MET A 93 -2.98 5.78 -3.83
C MET A 93 -2.41 6.79 -4.81
N ASN A 94 -2.96 8.00 -4.87
CA ASN A 94 -2.43 9.05 -5.74
C ASN A 94 -1.00 9.44 -5.35
N ALA A 95 -0.73 9.56 -4.06
CA ALA A 95 0.62 9.86 -3.56
C ALA A 95 1.59 8.73 -3.93
N MET A 96 1.16 7.48 -3.84
CA MET A 96 1.97 6.33 -4.25
C MET A 96 2.28 6.36 -5.74
N ILE A 97 1.28 6.64 -6.57
CA ILE A 97 1.47 6.74 -8.03
C ILE A 97 2.47 7.85 -8.36
N ASP A 98 2.31 9.02 -7.76
CA ASP A 98 3.22 10.16 -7.98
C ASP A 98 4.65 9.82 -7.55
N LYS A 99 4.81 9.16 -6.41
CA LYS A 99 6.12 8.75 -5.91
C LYS A 99 6.76 7.69 -6.82
N ALA A 100 5.98 6.74 -7.30
CA ALA A 100 6.47 5.71 -8.23
C ALA A 100 7.00 6.35 -9.53
N LYS A 101 6.29 7.34 -10.05
CA LYS A 101 6.75 8.09 -11.24
C LYS A 101 8.05 8.84 -10.95
N GLU A 102 8.12 9.50 -9.80
CA GLU A 102 9.31 10.23 -9.37
C GLU A 102 10.52 9.32 -9.27
N LEU A 103 10.32 8.08 -8.79
CA LEU A 103 11.38 7.09 -8.66
C LEU A 103 11.77 6.43 -9.99
N GLY A 104 11.04 6.72 -11.07
CA GLY A 104 11.36 6.21 -12.41
C GLY A 104 10.72 4.89 -12.78
N PHE A 105 9.77 4.40 -11.99
CA PHE A 105 9.04 3.18 -12.34
C PHE A 105 8.07 3.45 -13.49
N ARG A 106 7.81 2.42 -14.30
CA ARG A 106 6.93 2.50 -15.47
C ARG A 106 5.64 1.74 -15.29
N GLU A 107 5.57 0.87 -14.32
CA GLU A 107 4.40 0.05 -14.05
C GLU A 107 4.25 -0.18 -12.56
N ILE A 108 3.01 -0.14 -12.08
CA ILE A 108 2.65 -0.49 -10.71
C ILE A 108 1.81 -1.75 -10.75
N THR A 109 2.14 -2.72 -9.90
CA THR A 109 1.33 -3.92 -9.70
C THR A 109 1.04 -4.11 -8.22
N PHE A 110 -0.02 -4.82 -7.91
CA PHE A 110 -0.31 -5.24 -6.54
C PHE A 110 -1.36 -6.36 -6.55
N THR A 111 -1.52 -7.00 -5.41
CA THR A 111 -2.60 -7.98 -5.20
C THR A 111 -3.58 -7.44 -4.19
N THR A 112 -4.84 -7.79 -4.35
CA THR A 112 -5.91 -7.43 -3.42
C THR A 112 -6.86 -8.62 -3.25
N LYS A 113 -7.54 -8.66 -2.12
CA LYS A 113 -8.53 -9.70 -1.84
C LYS A 113 -9.90 -9.04 -1.71
N PRO A 114 -10.71 -9.03 -2.79
CA PRO A 114 -11.98 -8.31 -2.80
C PRO A 114 -12.95 -8.71 -1.68
N SER A 115 -12.91 -9.97 -1.25
CA SER A 115 -13.76 -10.45 -0.16
C SER A 115 -13.46 -9.77 1.18
N VAL A 116 -12.24 -9.26 1.35
CA VAL A 116 -11.80 -8.55 2.57
C VAL A 116 -11.81 -7.05 2.35
N MET A 117 -11.42 -6.59 1.15
CA MET A 117 -11.20 -5.18 0.83
C MET A 117 -12.05 -4.75 -0.38
N GLN A 118 -13.34 -5.03 -0.34
CA GLN A 118 -14.26 -4.78 -1.45
C GLN A 118 -14.29 -3.32 -1.89
N ILE A 119 -14.30 -2.38 -0.94
CA ILE A 119 -14.31 -0.95 -1.25
C ILE A 119 -13.03 -0.55 -1.97
N GLY A 120 -11.89 -1.07 -1.50
CA GLY A 120 -10.60 -0.82 -2.14
C GLY A 120 -10.56 -1.33 -3.57
N TYR A 121 -11.06 -2.53 -3.80
CA TYR A 121 -11.09 -3.13 -5.14
C TYR A 121 -11.85 -2.25 -6.13
N GLY A 122 -13.02 -1.75 -5.74
CA GLY A 122 -13.79 -0.82 -6.57
C GLY A 122 -13.06 0.47 -6.84
N LEU A 123 -12.37 1.02 -5.83
CA LEU A 123 -11.57 2.22 -5.97
C LEU A 123 -10.44 2.01 -6.99
N TYR A 124 -9.71 0.90 -6.92
CA TYR A 124 -8.59 0.63 -7.81
C TYR A 124 -9.04 0.58 -9.27
N LYS A 125 -10.17 -0.07 -9.54
CA LYS A 125 -10.75 -0.11 -10.89
C LYS A 125 -11.11 1.28 -11.39
N ARG A 126 -11.74 2.09 -10.54
CA ARG A 126 -12.11 3.47 -10.93
C ARG A 126 -10.89 4.35 -11.18
N MET A 127 -9.77 4.05 -10.55
CA MET A 127 -8.51 4.78 -10.77
C MET A 127 -7.78 4.34 -12.04
N GLY A 128 -8.23 3.29 -12.70
CA GLY A 128 -7.64 2.84 -13.95
C GLY A 128 -6.76 1.61 -13.84
N PHE A 129 -6.73 0.95 -12.68
CA PHE A 129 -6.00 -0.32 -12.56
C PHE A 129 -6.77 -1.43 -13.25
N GLU A 130 -6.03 -2.27 -13.99
CA GLU A 130 -6.59 -3.40 -14.72
C GLU A 130 -6.31 -4.70 -13.96
N GLU A 131 -7.30 -5.58 -13.97
CA GLU A 131 -7.17 -6.92 -13.39
C GLU A 131 -6.44 -7.83 -14.39
N THR A 132 -5.34 -8.44 -13.97
CA THR A 132 -4.53 -9.29 -14.85
C THR A 132 -4.60 -10.77 -14.52
N ALA A 133 -4.93 -11.13 -13.29
CA ALA A 133 -5.01 -12.52 -12.86
C ALA A 133 -5.84 -12.65 -11.59
N GLU A 134 -6.40 -13.83 -11.38
CA GLU A 134 -7.08 -14.16 -10.13
C GLU A 134 -6.73 -15.59 -9.76
N GLU A 135 -6.45 -15.82 -8.47
CA GLU A 135 -6.19 -17.14 -7.93
C GLU A 135 -6.63 -17.18 -6.47
N ASN A 136 -7.51 -18.12 -6.14
CA ASN A 136 -7.98 -18.33 -4.77
C ASN A 136 -8.57 -17.07 -4.11
N GLY A 137 -9.28 -16.26 -4.90
CA GLY A 137 -9.90 -15.02 -4.40
C GLY A 137 -8.93 -13.86 -4.27
N ILE A 138 -7.69 -14.03 -4.68
CA ILE A 138 -6.68 -12.97 -4.71
C ILE A 138 -6.57 -12.47 -6.14
N VAL A 139 -6.76 -11.18 -6.34
CA VAL A 139 -6.73 -10.54 -7.65
C VAL A 139 -5.46 -9.74 -7.79
N ARG A 140 -4.76 -9.91 -8.93
CA ARG A 140 -3.61 -9.07 -9.28
C ARG A 140 -4.07 -7.94 -10.18
N MET A 141 -3.61 -6.74 -9.88
CA MET A 141 -3.94 -5.54 -10.65
C MET A 141 -2.66 -4.85 -11.12
N ARG A 142 -2.75 -4.07 -12.19
CA ARG A 142 -1.62 -3.33 -12.75
C ARG A 142 -2.06 -2.01 -13.37
N MET A 143 -1.11 -1.08 -13.44
CA MET A 143 -1.28 0.19 -14.16
C MET A 143 0.08 0.59 -14.75
N THR A 144 0.06 1.00 -16.02
CA THR A 144 1.23 1.62 -16.65
C THR A 144 1.24 3.11 -16.28
N ILE A 145 2.39 3.61 -15.89
CA ILE A 145 2.52 4.99 -15.44
C ILE A 145 3.58 5.78 -16.19
#